data_d6c7666289c5078902dc94679732d950
#
_entry.id   d6c7666289c5078902dc94679732d950
#
_cell.length_a   1.000
_cell.length_b   1.000
_cell.length_c   1.000
_cell.angle_alpha   90.00
_cell.angle_beta   90.00
_cell.angle_gamma   90.00
#
_symmetry.space_group_name_H-M   'P 1'
#
loop_
_entity.id
_entity.type
_entity.pdbx_description
1 polymer ?
#
loop_
_entity_poly.entity_id
_entity_poly.type
_entity_poly.pdbx_seq_one_letter_code
_entity_poly.pdbx_strand_id
1 'polypeptide(L)' 'GNQLLEEAEKRVKFVSSKITLGVGLHLGYGPAQRLYIRRGYIPDGTGVWYRNQPLEMNATSQNNDDLVLYLSKDLQ' A
#
# COMPACT_ATOMS: atom_id res chain seq x y z
N GLY A 1 -13.98 1.31 -1.88
CA GLY A 1 -14.12 0.60 -3.11
C GLY A 1 -13.38 1.23 -4.26
N ASN A 2 -13.57 0.66 -5.44
CA ASN A 2 -12.89 1.12 -6.65
C ASN A 2 -13.17 2.60 -6.95
N GLN A 3 -14.40 3.04 -6.72
CA GLN A 3 -14.80 4.40 -7.04
C GLN A 3 -14.07 5.43 -6.21
N LEU A 4 -13.91 5.17 -4.91
CA LEU A 4 -13.19 6.08 -4.03
C LEU A 4 -11.70 6.15 -4.39
N LEU A 5 -11.10 5.01 -4.70
CA LEU A 5 -9.72 4.96 -5.11
C LEU A 5 -9.51 5.68 -6.43
N GLU A 6 -10.41 5.50 -7.37
CA GLU A 6 -10.36 6.17 -8.66
C GLU A 6 -10.41 7.69 -8.51
N GLU A 7 -11.27 8.22 -7.64
CA GLU A 7 -11.34 9.65 -7.38
C GLU A 7 -10.08 10.17 -6.71
N ALA A 8 -9.54 9.41 -5.76
CA ALA A 8 -8.29 9.79 -5.10
C ALA A 8 -7.17 9.91 -6.13
N GLU A 9 -7.07 8.96 -7.05
CA GLU A 9 -6.06 9.00 -8.12
C GLU A 9 -6.22 10.24 -9.01
N LYS A 10 -7.44 10.59 -9.36
CA LYS A 10 -7.70 11.78 -10.17
C LYS A 10 -7.24 13.06 -9.49
N ARG A 11 -7.47 13.17 -8.18
CA ARG A 11 -7.05 14.35 -7.42
C ARG A 11 -5.53 14.44 -7.29
N VAL A 12 -4.89 13.32 -6.98
CA VAL A 12 -3.44 13.28 -6.82
C VAL A 12 -2.74 13.58 -8.12
N LYS A 13 -3.31 13.18 -9.25
CA LYS A 13 -2.72 13.40 -10.57
C LYS A 13 -2.44 14.86 -10.88
N PHE A 14 -3.21 15.78 -10.30
CA PHE A 14 -3.01 17.22 -10.51
C PHE A 14 -1.80 17.78 -9.75
N VAL A 15 -1.35 17.07 -8.72
CA VAL A 15 -0.25 17.55 -7.85
C VAL A 15 0.94 16.61 -7.83
N SER A 16 0.78 15.39 -8.31
CA SER A 16 1.84 14.39 -8.29
C SER A 16 1.63 13.38 -9.43
N SER A 17 2.73 12.80 -9.90
CA SER A 17 2.67 11.72 -10.88
C SER A 17 2.62 10.34 -10.24
N LYS A 18 2.58 10.26 -8.91
CA LYS A 18 2.69 9.00 -8.18
C LYS A 18 1.82 9.02 -6.93
N ILE A 19 1.21 7.89 -6.63
CA ILE A 19 0.46 7.71 -5.39
C ILE A 19 0.99 6.48 -4.66
N THR A 20 1.12 6.59 -3.33
CA THR A 20 1.61 5.51 -2.48
C THR A 20 0.54 5.16 -1.44
N LEU A 21 0.33 3.86 -1.23
CA LEU A 21 -0.64 3.33 -0.27
C LEU A 21 0.04 2.32 0.64
N GLY A 22 -0.36 2.32 1.92
CA GLY A 22 0.00 1.23 2.82
C GLY A 22 -1.13 0.21 2.89
N VAL A 23 -0.78 -1.07 2.86
CA VAL A 23 -1.76 -2.15 3.02
C VAL A 23 -1.24 -3.15 4.04
N GLY A 24 -2.13 -3.60 4.94
CA GLY A 24 -1.78 -4.61 5.92
C GLY A 24 -1.50 -5.95 5.27
N LEU A 25 -0.77 -6.80 5.99
CA LEU A 25 -0.35 -8.10 5.46
C LEU A 25 -1.18 -9.27 5.98
N HIS A 26 -1.95 -9.10 7.06
CA HIS A 26 -2.73 -10.22 7.57
C HIS A 26 -3.95 -10.49 6.69
N LEU A 27 -4.57 -11.63 6.92
CA LEU A 27 -5.66 -12.15 6.10
C LEU A 27 -6.81 -11.15 5.91
N GLY A 28 -7.09 -10.32 6.91
CA GLY A 28 -8.17 -9.34 6.82
C GLY A 28 -7.99 -8.32 5.70
N TYR A 29 -6.75 -8.10 5.25
CA TYR A 29 -6.45 -7.18 4.17
C TYR A 29 -6.34 -7.86 2.80
N GLY A 30 -6.62 -9.17 2.73
CA GLY A 30 -6.54 -9.90 1.47
C GLY A 30 -7.30 -9.24 0.32
N PRO A 31 -8.60 -8.90 0.50
CA PRO A 31 -9.35 -8.24 -0.56
C PRO A 31 -8.75 -6.90 -0.99
N ALA A 32 -8.26 -6.11 -0.04
CA ALA A 32 -7.63 -4.82 -0.35
C ALA A 32 -6.32 -5.02 -1.13
N GLN A 33 -5.51 -6.00 -0.74
CA GLN A 33 -4.29 -6.33 -1.46
C GLN A 33 -4.59 -6.66 -2.92
N ARG A 34 -5.59 -7.49 -3.15
CA ARG A 34 -5.98 -7.88 -4.51
C ARG A 34 -6.51 -6.68 -5.31
N LEU A 35 -7.31 -5.83 -4.66
CA LEU A 35 -7.85 -4.64 -5.31
C LEU A 35 -6.75 -3.72 -5.80
N TYR A 36 -5.77 -3.42 -4.94
CA TYR A 36 -4.70 -2.50 -5.29
C TYR A 36 -3.85 -3.04 -6.43
N ILE A 37 -3.54 -4.34 -6.41
CA ILE A 37 -2.78 -4.96 -7.50
C ILE A 37 -3.54 -4.85 -8.82
N ARG A 38 -4.86 -5.10 -8.80
CA ARG A 38 -5.68 -4.96 -10.02
C ARG A 38 -5.69 -3.54 -10.56
N ARG A 39 -5.58 -2.56 -9.67
CA ARG A 39 -5.54 -1.14 -10.07
C ARG A 39 -4.18 -0.70 -10.55
N GLY A 40 -3.18 -1.57 -10.53
CA GLY A 40 -1.85 -1.26 -11.02
C GLY A 40 -0.85 -0.83 -9.97
N TYR A 41 -1.20 -0.97 -8.69
CA TYR A 41 -0.26 -0.70 -7.60
C TYR A 41 0.70 -1.86 -7.46
N ILE A 42 1.98 -1.56 -7.23
CA ILE A 42 2.99 -2.58 -7.00
C ILE A 42 3.78 -2.22 -5.74
N PRO A 43 4.45 -3.19 -5.11
CA PRO A 43 5.29 -2.89 -3.96
C PRO A 43 6.32 -1.82 -4.31
N ASP A 44 6.54 -0.87 -3.41
CA ASP A 44 7.43 0.26 -3.67
C ASP A 44 8.91 -0.07 -3.46
N GLY A 45 9.23 -1.28 -3.02
CA GLY A 45 10.61 -1.71 -2.84
C GLY A 45 11.21 -1.40 -1.49
N THR A 46 10.43 -0.81 -0.57
CA THR A 46 10.95 -0.46 0.75
C THR A 46 10.79 -1.58 1.78
N GLY A 47 10.15 -2.69 1.40
CA GLY A 47 10.00 -3.83 2.29
C GLY A 47 8.88 -3.66 3.29
N VAL A 48 8.94 -4.40 4.38
CA VAL A 48 7.90 -4.45 5.39
C VAL A 48 8.09 -3.33 6.40
N TRP A 49 6.98 -2.71 6.78
CA TRP A 49 6.96 -1.66 7.81
C TRP A 49 6.12 -2.11 8.99
N TYR A 50 6.54 -1.73 10.19
CA TYR A 50 5.81 -2.05 11.42
C TYR A 50 5.79 -0.83 12.32
N ARG A 51 4.59 -0.42 12.74
CA ARG A 51 4.37 0.78 13.57
C ARG A 51 5.05 2.01 12.97
N ASN A 52 4.83 2.20 11.67
CA ASN A 52 5.30 3.36 10.92
C ASN A 52 6.83 3.47 10.80
N GLN A 53 7.53 2.36 10.96
CA GLN A 53 8.99 2.30 10.79
C GLN A 53 9.36 1.08 9.96
N PRO A 54 10.42 1.17 9.14
CA PRO A 54 10.90 -0.02 8.42
C PRO A 54 11.26 -1.12 9.40
N LEU A 55 10.81 -2.34 9.11
CA LEU A 55 11.11 -3.50 9.93
C LEU A 55 12.37 -4.15 9.41
N GLU A 56 13.41 -4.23 10.25
CA GLU A 56 14.69 -4.81 9.84
C GLU A 56 14.58 -6.31 9.60
N MET A 57 15.44 -6.82 8.76
CA MET A 57 15.53 -8.25 8.51
C MET A 57 15.80 -8.99 9.82
N ASN A 58 15.11 -10.09 10.04
CA ASN A 58 15.18 -10.91 11.27
C ASN A 58 14.56 -10.26 12.51
N ALA A 59 13.98 -9.08 12.39
CA ALA A 59 13.25 -8.47 13.50
C ALA A 59 11.93 -9.20 13.73
N THR A 60 11.46 -9.20 14.98
CA THR A 60 10.16 -9.78 15.31
C THR A 60 9.07 -8.73 15.24
N SER A 61 7.87 -9.17 14.88
CA SER A 61 6.69 -8.33 14.89
C SER A 61 5.46 -9.19 15.09
N GLN A 62 4.31 -8.54 15.29
CA GLN A 62 3.03 -9.23 15.31
C GLN A 62 2.35 -9.08 13.95
N ASN A 63 1.61 -10.10 13.53
CA ASN A 63 0.85 -10.05 12.29
C ASN A 63 -0.50 -9.37 12.55
N ASN A 64 -0.46 -8.06 12.69
CA ASN A 64 -1.63 -7.24 13.01
C ASN A 64 -1.72 -6.05 12.05
N ASP A 65 -2.61 -5.09 12.36
CA ASP A 65 -2.86 -3.94 11.49
C ASP A 65 -1.67 -3.00 11.37
N ASP A 66 -0.68 -3.10 12.25
CA ASP A 66 0.52 -2.26 12.20
C ASP A 66 1.58 -2.79 11.24
N LEU A 67 1.43 -4.02 10.78
CA LEU A 67 2.37 -4.65 9.85
C LEU A 67 1.88 -4.36 8.43
N VAL A 68 2.63 -3.54 7.68
CA VAL A 68 2.16 -3.07 6.39
C VAL A 68 3.22 -3.20 5.31
N LEU A 69 2.75 -3.25 4.08
CA LEU A 69 3.56 -3.16 2.86
C LEU A 69 3.09 -1.92 2.10
N TYR A 70 4.02 -1.11 1.63
CA TYR A 70 3.67 0.05 0.82
C TYR A 70 3.69 -0.28 -0.65
N LEU A 71 2.65 0.15 -1.34
CA LEU A 71 2.48 -0.03 -2.77
C LEU A 71 2.44 1.34 -3.43
N SER A 72 2.90 1.41 -4.66
CA SER A 72 2.85 2.66 -5.40
C SER A 72 2.36 2.44 -6.82
N LYS A 73 1.87 3.52 -7.42
CA LYS A 73 1.37 3.51 -8.79
C LYS A 73 1.73 4.82 -9.45
N ASP A 74 2.27 4.74 -10.65
CA ASP A 74 2.49 5.91 -11.49
C ASP A 74 1.16 6.30 -12.14
N LEU A 75 0.84 7.59 -12.11
CA LEU A 75 -0.43 8.11 -12.60
C LEU A 75 -0.31 8.70 -14.01
N GLN A 76 0.88 8.67 -14.58
CA GLN A 76 1.11 9.19 -15.91
C GLN A 76 1.74 8.15 -16.84
#